data_17ab8573818638d87148683da281134d
#
_entry.id   17ab8573818638d87148683da281134d
#
_cell.length_a   1.000
_cell.length_b   1.000
_cell.length_c   1.000
_cell.angle_alpha   90.00
_cell.angle_beta   90.00
_cell.angle_gamma   90.00
#
_symmetry.space_group_name_H-M   'P 1'
#
loop_
_entity.id
_entity.type
_entity.pdbx_description
1 polymer ?
#
loop_
_entity_poly.entity_id
_entity_poly.type
_entity_poly.pdbx_seq_one_letter_code
_entity_poly.pdbx_strand_id
1 'polypeptide(L)'
;MDYKDYYDILGVPKDASAEAIKKAYRKLAVKYHPDKNQGNKEAEERFKAISEAYAVLSDPDKRKKYDTLGANWEQYQHAGADFDGGRFGGQGFGNGSRTYYFEGDPASFFGGGSGYSDFFEAFFGGRGGSSFGQAGSGFSGQDVSATLPITLEEAYHGAEKVFEWQGSKLRIRIKPGAFDGQQLRLKGKGRPGRGKAPAGDLYLELQLQPHAQFQREGDNLLYTMPIDVYTAVLGGKVSVPALGGPLAVHIKEGSQPGQVLRLRGKGMPVYDRSGQFGDLLLRLDVKLPHRLNAEQKQLFEKLREHHLREKGSFN
;
A
#
# COMPACT_ATOMS: atom_id res chain seq x y z
N MET A 1 30.01 2.73 29.70
CA MET A 1 29.35 3.20 28.47
C MET A 1 30.29 4.13 27.76
N ASP A 2 30.63 3.86 26.50
CA ASP A 2 31.51 4.74 25.73
C ASP A 2 30.69 5.82 25.04
N TYR A 3 31.08 7.07 25.24
CA TYR A 3 30.50 8.21 24.53
C TYR A 3 30.79 8.12 23.03
N LYS A 4 29.75 8.18 22.19
CA LYS A 4 29.91 8.20 20.74
C LYS A 4 29.65 9.61 20.23
N ASP A 5 30.64 10.21 19.57
CA ASP A 5 30.43 11.49 18.89
C ASP A 5 29.65 11.28 17.60
N TYR A 6 28.35 11.61 17.62
CA TYR A 6 27.45 11.44 16.48
C TYR A 6 27.79 12.37 15.32
N TYR A 7 28.44 13.50 15.57
CA TYR A 7 28.90 14.39 14.51
C TYR A 7 30.07 13.78 13.76
N ASP A 8 31.00 13.15 14.45
CA ASP A 8 32.12 12.42 13.86
C ASP A 8 31.64 11.18 13.07
N ILE A 9 30.64 10.46 13.59
CA ILE A 9 30.06 9.31 12.91
C ILE A 9 29.45 9.70 11.56
N LEU A 10 28.79 10.86 11.49
CA LEU A 10 28.24 11.40 10.24
C LEU A 10 29.27 12.16 9.41
N GLY A 11 30.44 12.48 9.96
CA GLY A 11 31.47 13.27 9.31
C GLY A 11 31.03 14.72 9.05
N VAL A 12 30.32 15.32 10.00
CA VAL A 12 29.85 16.72 9.93
C VAL A 12 30.30 17.51 11.14
N PRO A 13 30.52 18.83 11.02
CA PRO A 13 30.88 19.66 12.16
C PRO A 13 29.70 19.86 13.12
N LYS A 14 30.00 20.22 14.39
CA LYS A 14 28.98 20.36 15.45
C LYS A 14 27.93 21.45 15.18
N ASP A 15 28.27 22.42 14.35
CA ASP A 15 27.40 23.51 13.90
C ASP A 15 26.64 23.20 12.60
N ALA A 16 26.74 21.96 12.11
CA ALA A 16 26.09 21.55 10.85
C ALA A 16 24.59 21.82 10.86
N SER A 17 24.09 22.32 9.73
CA SER A 17 22.64 22.48 9.52
C SER A 17 21.92 21.16 9.41
N ALA A 18 20.60 21.14 9.66
CA ALA A 18 19.77 19.94 9.51
C ALA A 18 19.84 19.34 8.09
N GLU A 19 19.99 20.20 7.07
CA GLU A 19 20.15 19.77 5.68
C GLU A 19 21.50 19.09 5.44
N ALA A 20 22.58 19.61 6.04
CA ALA A 20 23.91 19.01 5.95
C ALA A 20 23.94 17.63 6.62
N ILE A 21 23.36 17.52 7.81
CA ILE A 21 23.20 16.25 8.54
C ILE A 21 22.43 15.22 7.68
N LYS A 22 21.30 15.62 7.09
CA LYS A 22 20.49 14.77 6.21
C LYS A 22 21.24 14.32 4.96
N LYS A 23 22.03 15.22 4.35
CA LYS A 23 22.84 14.91 3.17
C LYS A 23 23.96 13.92 3.49
N ALA A 24 24.64 14.11 4.62
CA ALA A 24 25.69 13.22 5.11
C ALA A 24 25.13 11.82 5.39
N TYR A 25 24.02 11.74 6.12
CA TYR A 25 23.33 10.49 6.39
C TYR A 25 23.01 9.73 5.09
N ARG A 26 22.34 10.37 4.12
CA ARG A 26 21.99 9.72 2.85
C ARG A 26 23.19 9.13 2.12
N LYS A 27 24.29 9.88 2.08
CA LYS A 27 25.53 9.42 1.43
C LYS A 27 26.09 8.16 2.10
N LEU A 28 26.13 8.16 3.43
CA LEU A 28 26.66 7.05 4.23
C LEU A 28 25.72 5.84 4.22
N ALA A 29 24.42 6.05 4.33
CA ALA A 29 23.40 5.00 4.28
C ALA A 29 23.42 4.22 2.95
N VAL A 30 23.58 4.91 1.82
CA VAL A 30 23.76 4.24 0.51
C VAL A 30 25.06 3.46 0.42
N LYS A 31 26.15 3.96 1.05
CA LYS A 31 27.45 3.31 1.05
C LYS A 31 27.47 2.01 1.88
N TYR A 32 26.84 2.06 3.07
CA TYR A 32 26.85 0.94 4.04
C TYR A 32 25.54 0.15 4.06
N HIS A 33 24.69 0.30 3.02
CA HIS A 33 23.42 -0.40 2.95
C HIS A 33 23.60 -1.90 2.99
N PRO A 34 22.81 -2.67 3.79
CA PRO A 34 22.95 -4.12 3.91
C PRO A 34 22.85 -4.86 2.57
N ASP A 35 21.97 -4.42 1.66
CA ASP A 35 21.83 -5.05 0.33
C ASP A 35 23.09 -4.95 -0.54
N LYS A 36 23.90 -3.89 -0.32
CA LYS A 36 25.16 -3.70 -1.06
C LYS A 36 26.37 -4.31 -0.37
N ASN A 37 26.23 -4.65 0.92
CA ASN A 37 27.32 -5.14 1.76
C ASN A 37 26.92 -6.44 2.47
N GLN A 38 26.23 -7.34 1.77
CA GLN A 38 25.74 -8.60 2.33
C GLN A 38 26.86 -9.41 2.98
N GLY A 39 26.68 -9.83 4.23
CA GLY A 39 27.65 -10.61 4.99
C GLY A 39 28.82 -9.82 5.60
N ASN A 40 28.90 -8.49 5.40
CA ASN A 40 29.95 -7.65 5.98
C ASN A 40 29.49 -7.07 7.32
N LYS A 41 29.91 -7.69 8.43
CA LYS A 41 29.56 -7.25 9.79
C LYS A 41 30.02 -5.83 10.11
N GLU A 42 31.19 -5.42 9.62
CA GLU A 42 31.69 -4.07 9.85
C GLU A 42 30.83 -3.00 9.15
N ALA A 43 30.33 -3.29 7.96
CA ALA A 43 29.40 -2.42 7.25
C ALA A 43 28.05 -2.33 7.97
N GLU A 44 27.58 -3.43 8.55
CA GLU A 44 26.35 -3.48 9.34
C GLU A 44 26.46 -2.67 10.62
N GLU A 45 27.57 -2.81 11.37
CA GLU A 45 27.82 -2.01 12.57
C GLU A 45 27.94 -0.50 12.27
N ARG A 46 28.61 -0.15 11.18
CA ARG A 46 28.69 1.23 10.72
C ARG A 46 27.32 1.77 10.31
N PHE A 47 26.50 0.99 9.63
CA PHE A 47 25.14 1.38 9.26
C PHE A 47 24.27 1.62 10.49
N LYS A 48 24.37 0.78 11.54
CA LYS A 48 23.70 0.97 12.82
C LYS A 48 24.12 2.28 13.48
N ALA A 49 25.42 2.53 13.58
CA ALA A 49 25.93 3.76 14.18
C ALA A 49 25.51 5.02 13.43
N ILE A 50 25.51 5.01 12.10
CA ILE A 50 25.07 6.10 11.24
C ILE A 50 23.58 6.38 11.43
N SER A 51 22.77 5.34 11.53
CA SER A 51 21.30 5.43 11.74
C SER A 51 20.98 6.01 13.12
N GLU A 52 21.71 5.56 14.15
CA GLU A 52 21.62 6.08 15.51
C GLU A 52 21.98 7.57 15.58
N ALA A 53 23.10 7.96 14.99
CA ALA A 53 23.56 9.35 14.94
C ALA A 53 22.52 10.26 14.24
N TYR A 54 21.94 9.79 13.14
CA TYR A 54 20.91 10.55 12.44
C TYR A 54 19.62 10.67 13.24
N ALA A 55 19.17 9.61 13.92
CA ALA A 55 17.97 9.62 14.77
C ALA A 55 18.04 10.65 15.91
N VAL A 56 19.25 10.95 16.39
CA VAL A 56 19.47 11.96 17.43
C VAL A 56 19.65 13.36 16.83
N LEU A 57 20.50 13.52 15.82
CA LEU A 57 20.89 14.83 15.30
C LEU A 57 19.86 15.44 14.34
N SER A 58 18.94 14.65 13.77
CA SER A 58 17.87 15.16 12.92
C SER A 58 16.71 15.80 13.67
N ASP A 59 16.54 15.46 14.95
CA ASP A 59 15.50 16.01 15.82
C ASP A 59 16.11 17.15 16.67
N PRO A 60 15.58 18.38 16.59
CA PRO A 60 16.12 19.53 17.33
C PRO A 60 16.16 19.35 18.85
N ASP A 61 15.16 18.66 19.41
CA ASP A 61 15.07 18.45 20.86
C ASP A 61 16.05 17.39 21.32
N LYS A 62 16.21 16.31 20.57
CA LYS A 62 17.20 15.26 20.83
C LYS A 62 18.61 15.78 20.67
N ARG A 63 18.86 16.58 19.61
CA ARG A 63 20.13 17.22 19.34
C ARG A 63 20.54 18.14 20.51
N LYS A 64 19.63 19.01 20.99
CA LYS A 64 19.90 19.86 22.17
C LYS A 64 20.28 19.06 23.41
N LYS A 65 19.53 17.96 23.67
CA LYS A 65 19.85 17.08 24.80
C LYS A 65 21.23 16.45 24.64
N TYR A 66 21.53 15.97 23.44
CA TYR A 66 22.82 15.37 23.12
C TYR A 66 23.98 16.37 23.26
N ASP A 67 23.84 17.60 22.75
CA ASP A 67 24.84 18.65 22.86
C ASP A 67 25.08 19.08 24.31
N THR A 68 24.03 19.14 25.12
CA THR A 68 24.12 19.41 26.57
C THR A 68 24.85 18.32 27.34
N LEU A 69 24.59 17.05 27.01
CA LEU A 69 25.25 15.88 27.58
C LEU A 69 26.73 15.82 27.19
N GLY A 70 27.04 16.06 25.90
CA GLY A 70 28.43 16.05 25.41
C GLY A 70 29.32 17.05 26.11
N ALA A 71 28.78 18.19 26.49
CA ALA A 71 29.53 19.25 27.24
C ALA A 71 29.85 18.82 28.67
N ASN A 72 29.11 17.89 29.28
CA ASN A 72 29.26 17.48 30.67
C ASN A 72 29.60 16.00 30.84
N TRP A 73 29.93 15.27 29.77
CA TRP A 73 30.15 13.82 29.80
C TRP A 73 31.23 13.38 30.77
N GLU A 74 32.35 14.12 30.85
CA GLU A 74 33.46 13.81 31.80
C GLU A 74 33.02 13.92 33.28
N GLN A 75 32.14 14.85 33.63
CA GLN A 75 31.58 14.99 34.95
C GLN A 75 30.64 13.81 35.33
N TYR A 76 29.88 13.30 34.33
CA TYR A 76 28.98 12.15 34.53
C TYR A 76 29.76 10.82 34.66
N GLN A 77 30.90 10.69 34.02
CA GLN A 77 31.74 9.49 34.10
C GLN A 77 32.39 9.32 35.50
N HIS A 78 32.67 10.45 36.19
CA HIS A 78 33.29 10.48 37.52
C HIS A 78 32.29 10.48 38.69
N ALA A 79 31.02 10.79 38.44
CA ALA A 79 29.95 10.68 39.43
C ALA A 79 29.33 9.29 39.36
N GLY A 80 30.02 8.33 39.97
CA GLY A 80 29.61 6.93 39.99
C GLY A 80 28.16 6.75 40.45
N ALA A 81 27.41 6.02 39.68
CA ALA A 81 26.26 5.14 40.03
C ALA A 81 25.03 5.71 40.78
N ASP A 82 24.93 7.02 41.05
CA ASP A 82 23.71 7.61 41.63
C ASP A 82 23.09 8.63 40.63
N PHE A 83 22.67 8.15 39.47
CA PHE A 83 21.85 8.96 38.57
C PHE A 83 20.38 8.78 38.94
N ASP A 84 19.95 9.51 39.94
CA ASP A 84 18.55 9.80 40.19
C ASP A 84 18.07 10.76 39.11
N GLY A 85 17.30 10.24 38.14
CA GLY A 85 16.70 10.97 36.98
C GLY A 85 15.74 12.11 37.34
N GLY A 86 15.76 12.56 38.65
CA GLY A 86 14.79 13.49 39.22
C GLY A 86 15.08 14.98 39.10
N ARG A 87 16.23 15.42 38.56
CA ARG A 87 16.59 16.86 38.65
C ARG A 87 16.58 17.65 37.34
N PHE A 88 16.18 17.05 36.21
CA PHE A 88 16.07 17.73 34.93
C PHE A 88 14.64 17.82 34.38
N GLY A 89 13.64 17.60 35.22
CA GLY A 89 12.22 17.65 34.88
C GLY A 89 11.51 18.91 35.34
N GLY A 90 12.00 20.09 35.03
CA GLY A 90 11.36 21.33 35.45
C GLY A 90 11.50 22.46 34.45
N GLN A 91 10.75 22.46 33.37
CA GLN A 91 10.07 23.61 32.77
C GLN A 91 9.42 23.15 31.48
N GLY A 92 8.10 23.23 31.41
CA GLY A 92 7.31 22.74 30.33
C GLY A 92 7.59 23.44 28.99
N PHE A 93 7.73 22.64 27.99
CA PHE A 93 7.47 23.05 26.61
C PHE A 93 6.52 22.05 25.98
N GLY A 94 5.26 22.39 26.06
CA GLY A 94 4.21 21.81 25.23
C GLY A 94 4.31 22.39 23.84
N ASN A 95 4.06 21.54 22.90
CA ASN A 95 3.44 21.78 21.60
C ASN A 95 4.28 21.39 20.39
N GLY A 96 3.78 20.44 19.62
CA GLY A 96 3.99 20.33 18.18
C GLY A 96 5.02 19.30 17.72
N SER A 97 4.90 18.05 18.14
CA SER A 97 5.59 16.95 17.43
C SER A 97 4.95 16.76 16.05
N ARG A 98 5.48 17.44 15.04
CA ARG A 98 5.27 17.09 13.63
C ARG A 98 6.20 15.94 13.31
N THR A 99 5.70 14.73 13.43
CA THR A 99 6.39 13.54 12.92
C THR A 99 6.40 13.61 11.40
N TYR A 100 7.53 14.00 10.83
CA TYR A 100 7.76 13.87 9.40
C TYR A 100 8.04 12.41 9.11
N TYR A 101 7.05 11.69 8.59
CA TYR A 101 7.27 10.38 7.98
C TYR A 101 8.13 10.59 6.74
N PHE A 102 9.37 10.15 6.84
CA PHE A 102 10.28 10.07 5.72
C PHE A 102 10.25 8.63 5.20
N GLU A 103 10.04 8.47 3.91
CA GLU A 103 10.13 7.19 3.20
C GLU A 103 11.56 6.65 3.38
N GLY A 104 11.73 5.68 4.34
CA GLY A 104 13.02 5.15 4.77
C GLY A 104 13.37 5.45 6.22
N ASP A 105 12.39 5.42 7.15
CA ASP A 105 12.65 5.52 8.60
C ASP A 105 13.60 4.40 9.05
N PRO A 106 14.82 4.74 9.58
CA PRO A 106 15.77 3.75 10.08
C PRO A 106 15.19 2.83 11.16
N ALA A 107 14.21 3.32 11.95
CA ALA A 107 13.56 2.55 13.00
C ALA A 107 12.69 1.40 12.45
N SER A 108 12.14 1.54 11.23
CA SER A 108 11.34 0.49 10.61
C SER A 108 12.17 -0.66 10.05
N PHE A 109 13.45 -0.40 9.73
CA PHE A 109 14.36 -1.42 9.19
C PHE A 109 14.89 -2.39 10.25
N PHE A 110 15.02 -1.94 11.51
CA PHE A 110 15.53 -2.76 12.60
C PHE A 110 14.44 -3.45 13.45
N GLY A 111 13.22 -3.57 12.95
CA GLY A 111 12.17 -4.48 13.47
C GLY A 111 12.16 -4.68 14.98
N GLY A 112 11.89 -3.64 15.76
CA GLY A 112 11.44 -3.79 17.16
C GLY A 112 12.35 -4.49 18.18
N GLY A 113 13.64 -4.74 17.90
CA GLY A 113 14.54 -5.42 18.84
C GLY A 113 15.96 -4.85 18.83
N SER A 114 16.43 -4.39 19.99
CA SER A 114 17.82 -4.15 20.46
C SER A 114 18.93 -4.07 19.39
N GLY A 115 18.88 -3.07 18.52
CA GLY A 115 19.94 -2.82 17.52
C GLY A 115 20.73 -1.53 17.76
N TYR A 116 20.31 -0.70 18.70
CA TYR A 116 20.96 0.54 19.08
C TYR A 116 21.97 0.34 20.21
N SER A 117 22.91 1.27 20.38
CA SER A 117 23.89 1.18 21.46
C SER A 117 23.22 1.37 22.83
N ASP A 118 23.85 0.79 23.88
CA ASP A 118 23.42 0.96 25.28
C ASP A 118 23.31 2.43 25.68
N PHE A 119 24.14 3.30 25.09
CA PHE A 119 24.09 4.75 25.26
C PHE A 119 22.76 5.33 24.71
N PHE A 120 22.38 4.94 23.49
CA PHE A 120 21.14 5.41 22.88
C PHE A 120 19.92 4.89 23.66
N GLU A 121 19.90 3.63 24.04
CA GLU A 121 18.80 3.04 24.81
C GLU A 121 18.65 3.69 26.19
N ALA A 122 19.74 4.03 26.85
CA ALA A 122 19.71 4.70 28.16
C ALA A 122 19.16 6.14 28.09
N PHE A 123 19.47 6.89 27.03
CA PHE A 123 19.13 8.31 26.96
C PHE A 123 17.98 8.67 26.02
N PHE A 124 17.76 7.86 25.00
CA PHE A 124 16.78 8.14 23.94
C PHE A 124 15.83 6.98 23.66
N GLY A 125 16.18 5.75 24.05
CA GLY A 125 15.39 4.55 23.88
C GLY A 125 14.34 4.42 24.96
N GLY A 126 13.20 5.05 24.85
CA GLY A 126 12.09 5.11 25.82
C GLY A 126 11.55 3.80 26.40
N ARG A 127 12.41 2.81 26.66
CA ARG A 127 12.11 1.55 27.37
C ARG A 127 12.68 1.53 28.77
N GLY A 128 12.93 2.70 29.32
CA GLY A 128 13.26 2.90 30.73
C GLY A 128 12.00 3.03 31.53
N GLY A 129 11.51 1.92 31.98
CA GLY A 129 10.85 1.69 33.25
C GLY A 129 9.81 2.68 33.70
N SER A 130 8.63 2.23 33.76
CA SER A 130 7.80 2.25 34.96
C SER A 130 8.51 2.90 36.15
N SER A 131 8.37 4.19 36.36
CA SER A 131 8.22 4.91 37.62
C SER A 131 8.54 6.38 37.45
N PHE A 132 7.82 7.07 36.58
CA PHE A 132 7.70 8.52 36.74
C PHE A 132 6.25 8.96 36.51
N GLY A 133 5.63 9.27 37.64
CA GLY A 133 4.46 10.14 37.64
C GLY A 133 3.19 9.53 37.13
N GLN A 134 2.45 8.90 37.99
CA GLN A 134 1.00 8.71 37.90
C GLN A 134 0.32 10.07 37.75
N ALA A 135 0.45 10.63 36.56
CA ALA A 135 -0.37 11.72 36.09
C ALA A 135 -0.89 11.31 34.69
N GLY A 136 -1.94 10.47 34.68
CA GLY A 136 -2.90 10.42 33.58
C GLY A 136 -2.39 10.19 32.17
N SER A 137 -1.40 9.31 31.93
CA SER A 137 -1.20 8.78 30.58
C SER A 137 -2.24 7.71 30.32
N GLY A 138 -3.44 8.15 29.92
CA GLY A 138 -4.43 7.23 29.42
C GLY A 138 -3.84 6.46 28.24
N PHE A 139 -3.93 5.14 28.25
CA PHE A 139 -3.52 4.31 27.11
C PHE A 139 -4.36 4.73 25.90
N SER A 140 -3.68 5.18 24.83
CA SER A 140 -4.34 5.42 23.55
C SER A 140 -5.17 4.20 23.16
N GLY A 141 -6.33 4.43 22.57
CA GLY A 141 -7.14 3.35 22.04
C GLY A 141 -6.38 2.53 21.01
N GLN A 142 -6.68 1.26 20.92
CA GLN A 142 -6.08 0.37 19.92
C GLN A 142 -6.69 0.64 18.55
N ASP A 143 -5.85 0.56 17.51
CA ASP A 143 -6.31 0.52 16.14
C ASP A 143 -7.06 -0.78 15.86
N VAL A 144 -8.03 -0.72 14.97
CA VAL A 144 -8.87 -1.87 14.61
C VAL A 144 -8.96 -1.96 13.09
N SER A 145 -8.95 -3.19 12.58
CA SER A 145 -9.20 -3.47 11.17
C SER A 145 -10.57 -4.13 11.00
N ALA A 146 -11.26 -3.76 9.93
CA ALA A 146 -12.52 -4.39 9.53
C ALA A 146 -12.59 -4.47 8.00
N THR A 147 -13.37 -5.43 7.49
CA THR A 147 -13.55 -5.63 6.05
C THR A 147 -14.84 -4.99 5.59
N LEU A 148 -14.82 -4.28 4.46
CA LEU A 148 -15.98 -3.70 3.81
C LEU A 148 -16.18 -4.32 2.43
N PRO A 149 -17.20 -5.19 2.24
CA PRO A 149 -17.47 -5.76 0.93
C PRO A 149 -18.04 -4.69 -0.01
N ILE A 150 -17.49 -4.66 -1.25
CA ILE A 150 -17.92 -3.77 -2.33
C ILE A 150 -18.18 -4.58 -3.60
N THR A 151 -19.15 -4.15 -4.41
CA THR A 151 -19.41 -4.74 -5.71
C THR A 151 -18.52 -4.12 -6.79
N LEU A 152 -18.45 -4.77 -7.95
CA LEU A 152 -17.69 -4.25 -9.09
C LEU A 152 -18.27 -2.93 -9.61
N GLU A 153 -19.60 -2.77 -9.59
CA GLU A 153 -20.30 -1.55 -9.98
C GLU A 153 -20.01 -0.40 -9.00
N GLU A 154 -19.99 -0.68 -7.71
CA GLU A 154 -19.61 0.30 -6.69
C GLU A 154 -18.16 0.76 -6.86
N ALA A 155 -17.27 -0.17 -7.19
CA ALA A 155 -15.88 0.15 -7.51
C ALA A 155 -15.76 0.94 -8.83
N TYR A 156 -16.67 0.73 -9.80
CA TYR A 156 -16.67 1.42 -11.08
C TYR A 156 -17.20 2.85 -10.96
N HIS A 157 -18.39 3.02 -10.39
CA HIS A 157 -19.05 4.33 -10.31
C HIS A 157 -18.60 5.17 -9.12
N GLY A 158 -17.97 4.52 -8.12
CA GLY A 158 -17.87 5.05 -6.77
C GLY A 158 -19.22 4.91 -6.03
N ALA A 159 -19.15 4.90 -4.72
CA ALA A 159 -20.34 4.74 -3.88
C ALA A 159 -20.19 5.47 -2.55
N GLU A 160 -21.32 5.82 -1.93
CA GLU A 160 -21.38 6.15 -0.51
C GLU A 160 -22.03 5.00 0.23
N LYS A 161 -21.28 4.39 1.17
CA LYS A 161 -21.79 3.30 2.03
C LYS A 161 -21.93 3.77 3.46
N VAL A 162 -23.00 3.32 4.10
CA VAL A 162 -23.17 3.47 5.54
C VAL A 162 -22.71 2.18 6.19
N PHE A 163 -21.67 2.28 6.99
CA PHE A 163 -21.10 1.16 7.74
C PHE A 163 -21.40 1.36 9.22
N GLU A 164 -22.00 0.37 9.85
CA GLU A 164 -22.30 0.45 11.28
C GLU A 164 -21.11 -0.08 12.08
N TRP A 165 -20.57 0.78 12.94
CA TRP A 165 -19.41 0.48 13.74
C TRP A 165 -19.60 0.96 15.18
N GLN A 166 -19.50 0.03 16.15
CA GLN A 166 -19.66 0.33 17.58
C GLN A 166 -20.92 1.16 17.89
N GLY A 167 -22.06 0.81 17.28
CA GLY A 167 -23.33 1.51 17.46
C GLY A 167 -23.44 2.87 16.79
N SER A 168 -22.43 3.29 16.02
CA SER A 168 -22.42 4.54 15.24
C SER A 168 -22.47 4.26 13.75
N LYS A 169 -23.26 5.03 13.01
CA LYS A 169 -23.30 4.94 11.54
C LYS A 169 -22.21 5.82 10.94
N LEU A 170 -21.23 5.19 10.27
CA LEU A 170 -20.16 5.88 9.56
C LEU A 170 -20.48 5.92 8.07
N ARG A 171 -20.47 7.11 7.48
CA ARG A 171 -20.60 7.29 6.03
C ARG A 171 -19.23 7.24 5.41
N ILE A 172 -19.04 6.30 4.48
CA ILE A 172 -17.77 6.03 3.81
C ILE A 172 -17.96 6.30 2.33
N ARG A 173 -17.11 7.14 1.77
CA ARG A 173 -17.08 7.43 0.34
C ARG A 173 -16.03 6.56 -0.34
N ILE A 174 -16.47 5.69 -1.23
CA ILE A 174 -15.63 4.86 -2.10
C ILE A 174 -15.42 5.63 -3.40
N LYS A 175 -14.17 5.88 -3.77
CA LYS A 175 -13.84 6.54 -5.03
C LYS A 175 -13.94 5.57 -6.20
N PRO A 176 -14.26 6.05 -7.43
CA PRO A 176 -14.14 5.24 -8.64
C PRO A 176 -12.74 4.66 -8.80
N GLY A 177 -12.65 3.42 -9.27
CA GLY A 177 -11.39 2.71 -9.41
C GLY A 177 -10.91 1.98 -8.15
N ALA A 178 -11.63 2.06 -7.03
CA ALA A 178 -11.29 1.33 -5.80
C ALA A 178 -11.01 -0.15 -6.11
N PHE A 179 -10.02 -0.75 -5.44
CA PHE A 179 -9.54 -2.10 -5.73
C PHE A 179 -9.56 -3.00 -4.49
N ASP A 180 -9.45 -4.29 -4.74
CA ASP A 180 -9.44 -5.31 -3.69
C ASP A 180 -8.23 -5.15 -2.76
N GLY A 181 -8.44 -5.28 -1.44
CA GLY A 181 -7.40 -5.07 -0.43
C GLY A 181 -7.05 -3.60 -0.15
N GLN A 182 -7.72 -2.63 -0.79
CA GLN A 182 -7.47 -1.22 -0.53
C GLN A 182 -7.90 -0.84 0.89
N GLN A 183 -7.00 -0.18 1.64
CA GLN A 183 -7.27 0.25 3.01
C GLN A 183 -7.71 1.72 3.08
N LEU A 184 -8.78 1.95 3.82
CA LEU A 184 -9.31 3.28 4.15
C LEU A 184 -9.13 3.55 5.65
N ARG A 185 -8.34 4.56 6.02
CA ARG A 185 -8.12 4.94 7.41
C ARG A 185 -9.16 5.95 7.88
N LEU A 186 -9.88 5.61 8.92
CA LEU A 186 -10.82 6.49 9.61
C LEU A 186 -10.26 6.88 10.98
N LYS A 187 -9.72 8.09 11.06
CA LYS A 187 -9.06 8.60 12.28
C LYS A 187 -9.99 8.65 13.48
N GLY A 188 -9.50 8.16 14.62
CA GLY A 188 -10.22 8.18 15.90
C GLY A 188 -11.50 7.33 15.93
N LYS A 189 -11.60 6.32 15.04
CA LYS A 189 -12.74 5.37 14.98
C LYS A 189 -12.37 3.96 15.41
N GLY A 190 -11.17 3.75 15.95
CA GLY A 190 -10.74 2.52 16.59
C GLY A 190 -11.34 2.34 17.98
N ARG A 191 -10.69 1.54 18.85
CA ARG A 191 -11.13 1.38 20.23
C ARG A 191 -10.92 2.67 21.02
N PRO A 192 -11.83 3.00 21.96
CA PRO A 192 -11.65 4.15 22.83
C PRO A 192 -10.40 4.00 23.71
N GLY A 193 -9.69 5.10 23.93
CA GLY A 193 -8.59 5.16 24.87
C GLY A 193 -9.11 5.16 26.32
N ARG A 194 -8.23 4.87 27.27
CA ARG A 194 -8.56 4.95 28.70
C ARG A 194 -8.49 6.41 29.20
N GLY A 195 -9.50 6.85 29.90
CA GLY A 195 -9.57 8.20 30.47
C GLY A 195 -9.73 9.27 29.38
N LYS A 196 -8.79 10.22 29.29
CA LYS A 196 -8.77 11.30 28.29
C LYS A 196 -7.91 10.99 27.05
N ALA A 197 -7.40 9.76 26.94
CA ALA A 197 -6.56 9.37 25.82
C ALA A 197 -7.39 9.28 24.53
N PRO A 198 -6.81 9.63 23.37
CA PRO A 198 -7.50 9.55 22.08
C PRO A 198 -7.83 8.10 21.74
N ALA A 199 -8.93 7.90 21.01
CA ALA A 199 -9.25 6.62 20.41
C ALA A 199 -8.24 6.27 19.32
N GLY A 200 -8.02 4.98 19.08
CA GLY A 200 -7.25 4.48 17.95
C GLY A 200 -7.96 4.75 16.61
N ASP A 201 -7.40 4.26 15.52
CA ASP A 201 -7.94 4.42 14.18
C ASP A 201 -8.65 3.13 13.72
N LEU A 202 -9.60 3.28 12.80
CA LEU A 202 -10.23 2.16 12.13
C LEU A 202 -9.69 2.08 10.69
N TYR A 203 -9.13 0.93 10.35
CA TYR A 203 -8.69 0.57 9.01
C TYR A 203 -9.73 -0.32 8.37
N LEU A 204 -10.39 0.19 7.33
CA LEU A 204 -11.33 -0.57 6.52
C LEU A 204 -10.64 -1.09 5.29
N GLU A 205 -10.56 -2.41 5.16
CA GLU A 205 -10.06 -3.08 3.98
C GLU A 205 -11.23 -3.37 3.04
N LEU A 206 -11.16 -2.83 1.82
CA LEU A 206 -12.16 -3.06 0.79
C LEU A 206 -12.00 -4.47 0.24
N GLN A 207 -13.07 -5.25 0.23
CA GLN A 207 -13.12 -6.58 -0.36
C GLN A 207 -14.01 -6.56 -1.59
N LEU A 208 -13.41 -6.71 -2.77
CA LEU A 208 -14.16 -6.75 -4.01
C LEU A 208 -14.87 -8.09 -4.17
N GLN A 209 -16.20 -8.06 -4.29
CA GLN A 209 -16.99 -9.27 -4.50
C GLN A 209 -16.82 -9.78 -5.94
N PRO A 210 -16.77 -11.11 -6.14
CA PRO A 210 -16.77 -11.70 -7.47
C PRO A 210 -18.01 -11.25 -8.26
N HIS A 211 -17.83 -10.87 -9.52
CA HIS A 211 -18.92 -10.47 -10.39
C HIS A 211 -19.30 -11.62 -11.34
N ALA A 212 -20.61 -11.77 -11.62
CA ALA A 212 -21.14 -12.91 -12.39
C ALA A 212 -20.64 -12.96 -13.86
N GLN A 213 -20.34 -11.82 -14.47
CA GLN A 213 -20.01 -11.70 -15.90
C GLN A 213 -18.60 -11.21 -16.15
N PHE A 214 -18.09 -10.34 -15.28
CA PHE A 214 -16.79 -9.67 -15.49
C PHE A 214 -15.77 -10.18 -14.49
N GLN A 215 -14.55 -10.41 -14.98
CA GLN A 215 -13.37 -10.64 -14.16
C GLN A 215 -12.48 -9.40 -14.26
N ARG A 216 -12.06 -8.85 -13.12
CA ARG A 216 -11.17 -7.69 -13.06
C ARG A 216 -9.71 -8.13 -13.06
N GLU A 217 -8.91 -7.55 -13.96
CA GLU A 217 -7.46 -7.74 -14.04
C GLU A 217 -6.78 -6.36 -14.00
N GLY A 218 -6.41 -5.91 -12.79
CA GLY A 218 -5.93 -4.55 -12.58
C GLY A 218 -7.02 -3.51 -12.91
N ASP A 219 -6.77 -2.67 -13.91
CA ASP A 219 -7.75 -1.71 -14.43
C ASP A 219 -8.53 -2.26 -15.65
N ASN A 220 -8.17 -3.44 -16.15
CA ASN A 220 -8.89 -4.08 -17.23
C ASN A 220 -10.06 -4.94 -16.72
N LEU A 221 -11.02 -5.15 -17.59
CA LEU A 221 -12.13 -6.09 -17.39
C LEU A 221 -12.06 -7.19 -18.46
N LEU A 222 -12.18 -8.43 -18.06
CA LEU A 222 -12.34 -9.56 -18.95
C LEU A 222 -13.82 -10.01 -18.93
N TYR A 223 -14.40 -10.15 -20.12
CA TYR A 223 -15.74 -10.68 -20.33
C TYR A 223 -15.70 -11.80 -21.36
N THR A 224 -16.21 -12.98 -20.98
CA THR A 224 -16.38 -14.08 -21.93
C THR A 224 -17.70 -13.90 -22.64
N MET A 225 -17.61 -13.52 -23.93
CA MET A 225 -18.75 -13.16 -24.74
C MET A 225 -19.25 -14.34 -25.55
N PRO A 226 -20.44 -14.89 -25.23
CA PRO A 226 -21.04 -15.92 -26.07
C PRO A 226 -21.51 -15.32 -27.39
N ILE A 227 -21.11 -15.92 -28.50
CA ILE A 227 -21.57 -15.58 -29.86
C ILE A 227 -22.02 -16.88 -30.54
N ASP A 228 -22.97 -16.78 -31.45
CA ASP A 228 -23.37 -17.91 -32.29
C ASP A 228 -22.36 -18.16 -33.41
N VAL A 229 -22.37 -19.35 -33.97
CA VAL A 229 -21.48 -19.77 -35.06
C VAL A 229 -21.64 -18.90 -36.30
N TYR A 230 -22.85 -18.44 -36.59
CA TYR A 230 -23.11 -17.63 -37.78
C TYR A 230 -22.44 -16.27 -37.68
N THR A 231 -22.56 -15.63 -36.52
CA THR A 231 -21.87 -14.37 -36.22
C THR A 231 -20.34 -14.54 -36.23
N ALA A 232 -19.81 -15.67 -35.75
CA ALA A 232 -18.38 -15.93 -35.81
C ALA A 232 -17.85 -16.08 -37.23
N VAL A 233 -18.63 -16.78 -38.12
CA VAL A 233 -18.21 -17.07 -39.48
C VAL A 233 -18.46 -15.88 -40.43
N LEU A 234 -19.65 -15.27 -40.34
CA LEU A 234 -20.10 -14.25 -41.31
C LEU A 234 -19.80 -12.82 -40.83
N GLY A 235 -19.39 -12.67 -39.59
CA GLY A 235 -19.28 -11.36 -38.96
C GLY A 235 -20.63 -10.78 -38.55
N GLY A 236 -20.63 -9.61 -37.98
CA GLY A 236 -21.84 -8.92 -37.58
C GLY A 236 -21.68 -7.94 -36.44
N LYS A 237 -22.75 -7.24 -36.11
CA LYS A 237 -22.82 -6.34 -34.96
C LYS A 237 -23.47 -7.05 -33.77
N VAL A 238 -22.84 -7.02 -32.61
CA VAL A 238 -23.32 -7.65 -31.35
C VAL A 238 -23.36 -6.58 -30.27
N SER A 239 -24.39 -6.61 -29.44
CA SER A 239 -24.46 -5.77 -28.24
C SER A 239 -23.75 -6.49 -27.09
N VAL A 240 -22.81 -5.79 -26.43
CA VAL A 240 -22.00 -6.30 -25.34
C VAL A 240 -22.32 -5.52 -24.08
N PRO A 241 -22.59 -6.18 -22.95
CA PRO A 241 -22.73 -5.50 -21.67
C PRO A 241 -21.40 -4.85 -21.29
N ALA A 242 -21.46 -3.66 -20.70
CA ALA A 242 -20.31 -3.02 -20.06
C ALA A 242 -20.80 -2.22 -18.85
N LEU A 243 -19.93 -2.01 -17.86
CA LEU A 243 -20.30 -1.29 -16.64
C LEU A 243 -20.71 0.15 -16.88
N GLY A 244 -20.21 0.75 -17.96
CA GLY A 244 -20.63 2.10 -18.41
C GLY A 244 -21.83 2.13 -19.37
N GLY A 245 -22.53 1.00 -19.54
CA GLY A 245 -23.66 0.84 -20.46
C GLY A 245 -23.33 -0.03 -21.69
N PRO A 246 -24.34 -0.57 -22.38
CA PRO A 246 -24.14 -1.51 -23.47
C PRO A 246 -23.37 -0.89 -24.65
N LEU A 247 -22.51 -1.68 -25.26
CA LEU A 247 -21.65 -1.30 -26.39
C LEU A 247 -21.98 -2.11 -27.63
N ALA A 248 -22.10 -1.48 -28.79
CA ALA A 248 -22.19 -2.16 -30.06
C ALA A 248 -20.76 -2.48 -30.58
N VAL A 249 -20.48 -3.76 -30.76
CA VAL A 249 -19.17 -4.27 -31.19
C VAL A 249 -19.36 -4.97 -32.55
N HIS A 250 -18.44 -4.69 -33.48
CA HIS A 250 -18.41 -5.39 -34.75
C HIS A 250 -17.47 -6.58 -34.69
N ILE A 251 -18.03 -7.77 -34.91
CA ILE A 251 -17.29 -9.03 -35.01
C ILE A 251 -16.88 -9.21 -36.45
N LYS A 252 -15.60 -9.46 -36.69
CA LYS A 252 -15.08 -9.73 -38.04
C LYS A 252 -15.48 -11.13 -38.47
N GLU A 253 -15.70 -11.29 -39.79
CA GLU A 253 -15.87 -12.62 -40.40
C GLU A 253 -14.66 -13.52 -40.09
N GLY A 254 -14.90 -14.81 -39.92
CA GLY A 254 -13.84 -15.77 -39.60
C GLY A 254 -13.27 -15.66 -38.21
N SER A 255 -13.94 -14.95 -37.28
CA SER A 255 -13.51 -14.86 -35.87
C SER A 255 -13.46 -16.22 -35.20
N GLN A 256 -12.38 -16.50 -34.45
CA GLN A 256 -12.13 -17.81 -33.86
C GLN A 256 -12.54 -17.87 -32.37
N PRO A 257 -12.92 -19.07 -31.88
CA PRO A 257 -13.14 -19.30 -30.46
C PRO A 257 -11.89 -18.93 -29.63
N GLY A 258 -12.08 -18.26 -28.50
CA GLY A 258 -10.99 -17.82 -27.63
C GLY A 258 -10.26 -16.55 -28.10
N GLN A 259 -10.55 -16.03 -29.29
CA GLN A 259 -10.02 -14.76 -29.76
C GLN A 259 -10.42 -13.63 -28.79
N VAL A 260 -9.47 -12.73 -28.47
CA VAL A 260 -9.71 -11.61 -27.56
C VAL A 260 -9.79 -10.31 -28.38
N LEU A 261 -10.89 -9.61 -28.22
CA LEU A 261 -11.11 -8.27 -28.79
C LEU A 261 -10.89 -7.23 -27.67
N ARG A 262 -10.05 -6.24 -27.92
CA ARG A 262 -9.74 -5.17 -26.97
C ARG A 262 -10.54 -3.92 -27.26
N LEU A 263 -11.39 -3.52 -26.33
CA LEU A 263 -12.14 -2.27 -26.36
C LEU A 263 -11.45 -1.25 -25.45
N ARG A 264 -10.72 -0.33 -26.07
CA ARG A 264 -9.91 0.66 -25.34
C ARG A 264 -10.76 1.60 -24.51
N GLY A 265 -10.34 1.86 -23.27
CA GLY A 265 -11.00 2.80 -22.36
C GLY A 265 -12.40 2.36 -21.92
N LYS A 266 -12.73 1.06 -21.99
CA LYS A 266 -14.01 0.49 -21.56
C LYS A 266 -13.89 -0.44 -20.35
N GLY A 267 -12.72 -0.49 -19.71
CA GLY A 267 -12.43 -1.18 -18.46
C GLY A 267 -12.78 -0.36 -17.23
N MET A 268 -12.13 -0.66 -16.10
CA MET A 268 -12.30 0.05 -14.82
C MET A 268 -11.71 1.46 -14.88
N PRO A 269 -12.26 2.41 -14.14
CA PRO A 269 -11.59 3.69 -13.89
C PRO A 269 -10.24 3.44 -13.19
N VAL A 270 -9.23 4.20 -13.59
CA VAL A 270 -7.93 4.19 -12.91
C VAL A 270 -8.05 5.00 -11.61
N TYR A 271 -7.71 4.39 -10.47
CA TYR A 271 -7.84 5.04 -9.17
C TYR A 271 -7.06 6.35 -9.12
N ASP A 272 -7.68 7.40 -8.55
CA ASP A 272 -7.14 8.78 -8.45
C ASP A 272 -6.71 9.42 -9.80
N ARG A 273 -7.12 8.87 -10.95
CA ARG A 273 -6.88 9.45 -12.27
C ARG A 273 -8.19 9.67 -13.02
N SER A 274 -8.80 10.84 -12.81
CA SER A 274 -10.08 11.17 -13.45
C SER A 274 -10.00 11.10 -14.98
N GLY A 275 -11.01 10.45 -15.57
CA GLY A 275 -11.12 10.31 -17.03
C GLY A 275 -10.23 9.24 -17.68
N GLN A 276 -9.36 8.56 -16.89
CA GLN A 276 -8.59 7.43 -17.40
C GLN A 276 -9.28 6.12 -17.04
N PHE A 277 -9.33 5.22 -18.02
CA PHE A 277 -9.94 3.89 -17.90
C PHE A 277 -9.00 2.84 -18.47
N GLY A 278 -9.03 1.66 -17.88
CA GLY A 278 -8.47 0.47 -18.48
C GLY A 278 -9.29 0.00 -19.68
N ASP A 279 -9.05 -1.20 -20.16
CA ASP A 279 -9.68 -1.75 -21.34
C ASP A 279 -10.65 -2.87 -21.00
N LEU A 280 -11.65 -3.06 -21.85
CA LEU A 280 -12.52 -4.25 -21.78
C LEU A 280 -12.00 -5.27 -22.80
N LEU A 281 -11.63 -6.44 -22.31
CA LEU A 281 -11.16 -7.59 -23.07
C LEU A 281 -12.32 -8.56 -23.27
N LEU A 282 -12.77 -8.71 -24.51
CA LEU A 282 -13.84 -9.62 -24.89
C LEU A 282 -13.23 -10.92 -25.41
N ARG A 283 -13.36 -12.01 -24.66
CA ARG A 283 -12.98 -13.34 -25.12
C ARG A 283 -14.18 -13.98 -25.82
N LEU A 284 -14.05 -14.26 -27.12
CA LEU A 284 -15.13 -14.88 -27.89
C LEU A 284 -15.33 -16.35 -27.48
N ASP A 285 -16.55 -16.69 -27.15
CA ASP A 285 -16.97 -18.06 -26.83
C ASP A 285 -18.04 -18.49 -27.83
N VAL A 286 -17.61 -19.19 -28.89
CA VAL A 286 -18.50 -19.58 -29.99
C VAL A 286 -19.39 -20.73 -29.55
N LYS A 287 -20.70 -20.49 -29.53
CA LYS A 287 -21.71 -21.47 -29.19
C LYS A 287 -22.24 -22.16 -30.44
N LEU A 288 -22.16 -23.47 -30.48
CA LEU A 288 -22.76 -24.28 -31.51
C LEU A 288 -24.24 -24.50 -31.21
N PRO A 289 -25.13 -24.58 -32.24
CA PRO A 289 -26.53 -24.89 -32.04
C PRO A 289 -26.69 -26.31 -31.51
N HIS A 290 -27.42 -26.46 -30.42
CA HIS A 290 -27.66 -27.80 -29.80
C HIS A 290 -28.61 -28.68 -30.65
N ARG A 291 -29.54 -28.07 -31.38
CA ARG A 291 -30.51 -28.75 -32.22
C ARG A 291 -30.63 -28.05 -33.56
N LEU A 292 -30.58 -28.80 -34.63
CA LEU A 292 -30.82 -28.32 -35.98
C LEU A 292 -32.17 -28.86 -36.49
N ASN A 293 -32.96 -28.05 -37.12
CA ASN A 293 -34.08 -28.53 -37.90
C ASN A 293 -33.60 -29.24 -39.19
N ALA A 294 -34.50 -29.88 -39.95
CA ALA A 294 -34.14 -30.66 -41.15
C ALA A 294 -33.47 -29.80 -42.22
N GLU A 295 -33.97 -28.59 -42.41
CA GLU A 295 -33.43 -27.64 -43.39
C GLU A 295 -32.00 -27.14 -42.98
N GLN A 296 -31.82 -26.73 -41.75
CA GLN A 296 -30.51 -26.36 -41.23
C GLN A 296 -29.48 -27.47 -41.37
N LYS A 297 -29.88 -28.70 -41.06
CA LYS A 297 -29.02 -29.87 -41.21
C LYS A 297 -28.56 -30.06 -42.66
N GLN A 298 -29.50 -29.97 -43.62
CA GLN A 298 -29.20 -30.05 -45.06
C GLN A 298 -28.21 -28.94 -45.50
N LEU A 299 -28.37 -27.70 -44.98
CA LEU A 299 -27.47 -26.62 -45.31
C LEU A 299 -26.05 -26.87 -44.78
N PHE A 300 -25.92 -27.34 -43.54
CA PHE A 300 -24.63 -27.74 -42.98
C PHE A 300 -23.97 -28.89 -43.71
N GLU A 301 -24.77 -29.89 -44.17
CA GLU A 301 -24.27 -31.01 -44.97
C GLU A 301 -23.71 -30.51 -46.33
N LYS A 302 -24.42 -29.64 -47.00
CA LYS A 302 -23.96 -28.99 -48.26
C LYS A 302 -22.66 -28.18 -48.03
N LEU A 303 -22.56 -27.38 -46.96
CA LEU A 303 -21.35 -26.65 -46.63
C LEU A 303 -20.17 -27.60 -46.35
N ARG A 304 -20.39 -28.69 -45.65
CA ARG A 304 -19.37 -29.70 -45.41
C ARG A 304 -18.86 -30.30 -46.71
N GLU A 305 -19.76 -30.71 -47.62
CA GLU A 305 -19.40 -31.28 -48.93
C GLU A 305 -18.58 -30.28 -49.77
N HIS A 306 -18.97 -29.00 -49.79
CA HIS A 306 -18.23 -27.96 -50.49
C HIS A 306 -16.82 -27.82 -49.93
N HIS A 307 -16.70 -27.73 -48.64
CA HIS A 307 -15.39 -27.61 -47.97
C HIS A 307 -14.47 -28.83 -48.23
N LEU A 308 -15.00 -30.03 -48.27
CA LEU A 308 -14.23 -31.24 -48.57
C LEU A 308 -13.75 -31.29 -50.01
N ARG A 309 -14.57 -30.81 -50.98
CA ARG A 309 -14.17 -30.69 -52.38
C ARG A 309 -13.01 -29.70 -52.57
N GLU A 310 -13.06 -28.56 -51.92
CA GLU A 310 -11.97 -27.57 -51.99
C GLU A 310 -10.67 -28.16 -51.43
N LYS A 311 -10.69 -28.85 -50.28
CA LYS A 311 -9.51 -29.53 -49.71
C LYS A 311 -8.98 -30.66 -50.56
N GLY A 312 -9.85 -31.39 -51.27
CA GLY A 312 -9.47 -32.49 -52.16
C GLY A 312 -8.83 -32.03 -53.49
N SER A 313 -8.95 -30.73 -53.86
CA SER A 313 -8.30 -30.16 -55.01
C SER A 313 -6.88 -29.68 -54.79
N PHE A 314 -6.36 -29.81 -53.55
CA PHE A 314 -5.01 -29.35 -53.19
C PHE A 314 -4.03 -30.51 -52.89
N ASN A 315 -4.36 -31.78 -53.30
CA ASN A 315 -3.45 -32.92 -53.28
C ASN A 315 -3.00 -33.32 -54.66
#